data_a81e6d9b07b1ea213781bf79974ab289
#
_entry.id   a81e6d9b07b1ea213781bf79974ab289
#
_cell.length_a   1.000
_cell.length_b   1.000
_cell.length_c   1.000
_cell.angle_alpha   90.00
_cell.angle_beta   90.00
_cell.angle_gamma   90.00
#
_symmetry.space_group_name_H-M   'P 1'
#
loop_
_entity.id
_entity.type
_entity.pdbx_description
1 polymer ?
#
loop_
_entity_poly.entity_id
_entity_poly.type
_entity_poly.pdbx_seq_one_letter_code
_entity_poly.pdbx_strand_id
1 'polypeptide(L)' 'MTTNEYQVTGMTCGHCELSIREEVSEIPGVEAIEVSAQTGRLSVTSDAAVTDAQVLAAVTEAGYSAVRAS' A
#
# COMPACT_ATOMS: atom_id res chain seq x y z
N MET A 1 1.24 13.85 9.89
CA MET A 1 0.84 12.92 8.82
C MET A 1 1.89 12.87 7.74
N THR A 2 2.19 11.68 7.26
CA THR A 2 3.21 11.47 6.25
C THR A 2 2.61 10.64 5.12
N THR A 3 2.87 11.04 3.88
CA THR A 3 2.44 10.28 2.71
C THR A 3 3.66 9.64 2.06
N ASN A 4 3.63 8.34 1.94
CA ASN A 4 4.70 7.58 1.29
C ASN A 4 4.13 6.90 0.05
N GLU A 5 4.96 6.82 -0.99
CA GLU A 5 4.55 6.19 -2.23
C GLU A 5 5.36 4.94 -2.49
N TYR A 6 4.68 3.94 -3.03
CA TYR A 6 5.26 2.63 -3.30
C TYR A 6 4.91 2.20 -4.72
N GLN A 7 5.76 1.40 -5.32
CA GLN A 7 5.48 0.79 -6.61
C GLN A 7 5.13 -0.67 -6.36
N VAL A 8 3.92 -1.06 -6.74
CA VAL A 8 3.42 -2.41 -6.55
C VAL A 8 3.43 -3.15 -7.87
N THR A 9 3.92 -4.38 -7.87
CA THR A 9 3.93 -5.21 -9.07
C THR A 9 2.92 -6.33 -8.93
N GLY A 10 2.39 -6.80 -10.05
CA GLY A 10 1.44 -7.90 -10.06
C GLY A 10 -0.02 -7.48 -10.01
N MET A 11 -0.32 -6.20 -9.92
CA MET A 11 -1.70 -5.73 -9.99
C MET A 11 -2.19 -5.77 -11.43
N THR A 12 -3.24 -6.55 -11.66
CA THR A 12 -3.76 -6.73 -13.02
C THR A 12 -5.22 -6.33 -13.16
N CYS A 13 -5.91 -6.01 -12.06
CA CYS A 13 -7.34 -5.66 -12.12
C CYS A 13 -7.75 -4.90 -10.87
N GLY A 14 -9.00 -4.43 -10.84
CA GLY A 14 -9.53 -3.69 -9.71
C GLY A 14 -9.61 -4.47 -8.40
N HIS A 15 -9.71 -5.79 -8.47
CA HIS A 15 -9.72 -6.62 -7.26
C HIS A 15 -8.39 -6.53 -6.53
N CYS A 16 -7.31 -6.35 -7.27
CA CYS A 16 -5.99 -6.21 -6.68
C CYS A 16 -5.93 -4.95 -5.81
N GLU A 17 -6.53 -3.87 -6.29
CA GLU A 17 -6.59 -2.63 -5.51
C GLU A 17 -7.32 -2.83 -4.19
N LEU A 18 -8.44 -3.55 -4.23
CA LEU A 18 -9.23 -3.81 -3.03
C LEU A 18 -8.45 -4.64 -2.01
N SER A 19 -7.76 -5.68 -2.49
CA SER A 19 -6.99 -6.54 -1.61
C SER A 19 -5.89 -5.77 -0.90
N ILE A 20 -5.16 -4.94 -1.63
CA ILE A 20 -4.08 -4.14 -1.05
C ILE A 20 -4.67 -3.13 -0.07
N ARG A 21 -5.76 -2.47 -0.44
CA ARG A 21 -6.39 -1.48 0.42
C ARG A 21 -6.85 -2.10 1.74
N GLU A 22 -7.44 -3.29 1.69
CA GLU A 22 -7.89 -3.97 2.90
C GLU A 22 -6.72 -4.30 3.83
N GLU A 23 -5.66 -4.89 3.28
CA GLU A 23 -4.51 -5.27 4.10
C GLU A 23 -3.80 -4.06 4.70
N VAL A 24 -3.58 -3.03 3.91
CA VAL A 24 -2.91 -1.84 4.39
C VAL A 24 -3.77 -1.09 5.41
N SER A 25 -5.09 -1.09 5.23
CA SER A 25 -5.98 -0.38 6.15
C SER A 25 -6.00 -1.01 7.54
N GLU A 26 -5.56 -2.25 7.68
CA GLU A 26 -5.49 -2.91 8.99
C GLU A 26 -4.31 -2.41 9.83
N ILE A 27 -3.39 -1.68 9.24
CA ILE A 27 -2.24 -1.16 9.97
C ILE A 27 -2.68 0.01 10.85
N PRO A 28 -2.47 -0.04 12.18
CA PRO A 28 -2.83 1.08 13.04
C PRO A 28 -2.04 2.33 12.66
N GLY A 29 -2.71 3.45 12.55
CA GLY A 29 -2.09 4.72 12.19
C GLY A 29 -2.24 5.11 10.73
N VAL A 30 -2.72 4.21 9.87
CA VAL A 30 -2.99 4.53 8.47
C VAL A 30 -4.29 5.34 8.41
N GLU A 31 -4.24 6.49 7.74
CA GLU A 31 -5.38 7.40 7.66
C GLU A 31 -6.01 7.43 6.28
N ALA A 32 -5.21 7.31 5.22
CA ALA A 32 -5.72 7.33 3.86
C ALA A 32 -4.87 6.45 2.97
N ILE A 33 -5.50 5.84 1.98
CA ILE A 33 -4.83 4.95 1.03
C ILE A 33 -5.33 5.29 -0.36
N GLU A 34 -4.39 5.44 -1.30
CA GLU A 34 -4.73 5.55 -2.72
C GLU A 34 -3.93 4.50 -3.46
N VAL A 35 -4.60 3.71 -4.27
CA VAL A 35 -3.95 2.65 -5.03
C VAL A 35 -4.50 2.63 -6.45
N SER A 36 -3.63 2.44 -7.42
CA SER A 36 -4.01 2.40 -8.83
C SER A 36 -3.39 1.18 -9.50
N ALA A 37 -4.22 0.29 -10.01
CA ALA A 37 -3.75 -0.87 -10.75
C ALA A 37 -3.13 -0.49 -12.10
N GLN A 38 -3.59 0.61 -12.69
CA GLN A 38 -3.08 1.05 -13.98
C GLN A 38 -1.61 1.44 -13.93
N THR A 39 -1.21 2.14 -12.87
CA THR A 39 0.16 2.62 -12.73
C THR A 39 0.97 1.77 -11.77
N GLY A 40 0.34 0.90 -10.99
CA GLY A 40 0.98 0.12 -9.95
C GLY A 40 1.37 0.96 -8.74
N ARG A 41 0.81 2.15 -8.61
CA ARG A 41 1.20 3.08 -7.54
C ARG A 41 0.30 2.93 -6.31
N LEU A 42 0.94 2.94 -5.16
CA LEU A 42 0.26 2.91 -3.87
C LEU A 42 0.75 4.10 -3.06
N SER A 43 -0.19 4.94 -2.60
CA SER A 43 0.12 6.06 -1.71
C SER A 43 -0.55 5.80 -0.37
N VAL A 44 0.22 5.86 0.69
CA VAL A 44 -0.30 5.64 2.05
C VAL A 44 -0.03 6.89 2.88
N THR A 45 -1.09 7.46 3.41
CA THR A 45 -0.99 8.59 4.34
C THR A 45 -1.20 8.04 5.75
N SER A 46 -0.24 8.27 6.61
CA SER A 46 -0.26 7.68 7.95
C SER A 46 0.45 8.57 8.94
N ASP A 47 0.33 8.26 10.23
CA ASP A 47 1.11 8.94 11.24
C ASP A 47 2.54 8.40 11.27
N ALA A 48 3.39 9.01 12.10
CA ALA A 48 4.82 8.68 12.13
C ALA A 48 5.12 7.28 12.69
N ALA A 49 4.14 6.62 13.29
CA ALA A 49 4.34 5.29 13.85
C ALA A 49 4.31 4.18 12.80
N VAL A 50 3.78 4.47 11.63
CA VAL A 50 3.71 3.48 10.54
C VAL A 50 5.02 3.50 9.76
N THR A 51 5.62 2.33 9.57
CA THR A 51 6.90 2.19 8.87
C THR A 51 6.70 1.59 7.48
N ASP A 52 7.71 1.77 6.62
CA ASP A 52 7.70 1.15 5.30
C ASP A 52 7.57 -0.37 5.40
N ALA A 53 8.24 -0.97 6.37
CA ALA A 53 8.21 -2.42 6.55
C ALA A 53 6.79 -2.91 6.80
N GLN A 54 5.99 -2.17 7.56
CA GLN A 54 4.61 -2.53 7.80
C GLN A 54 3.77 -2.50 6.53
N VAL A 55 3.95 -1.46 5.71
CA VAL A 55 3.20 -1.33 4.47
C VAL A 55 3.63 -2.41 3.47
N LEU A 56 4.93 -2.64 3.35
CA LEU A 56 5.44 -3.66 2.43
C LEU A 56 4.99 -5.06 2.85
N ALA A 57 4.95 -5.34 4.15
CA ALA A 57 4.46 -6.60 4.66
C ALA A 57 2.97 -6.79 4.34
N ALA A 58 2.18 -5.73 4.46
CA ALA A 58 0.76 -5.79 4.15
C ALA A 58 0.52 -6.10 2.67
N VAL A 59 1.31 -5.48 1.78
CA VAL A 59 1.21 -5.74 0.35
C VAL A 59 1.57 -7.21 0.06
N THR A 60 2.60 -7.73 0.72
CA THR A 60 3.00 -9.12 0.57
C THR A 60 1.89 -10.06 1.05
N GLU A 61 1.24 -9.74 2.15
CA GLU A 61 0.12 -10.54 2.65
C GLU A 61 -1.05 -10.55 1.67
N ALA A 62 -1.22 -9.47 0.93
CA ALA A 62 -2.25 -9.41 -0.10
C ALA A 62 -1.89 -10.24 -1.34
N GLY A 63 -0.67 -10.73 -1.43
CA GLY A 63 -0.22 -11.57 -2.54
C GLY A 63 0.54 -10.81 -3.62
N TYR A 64 1.02 -9.62 -3.32
CA TYR A 64 1.73 -8.77 -4.28
C TYR A 64 3.11 -8.41 -3.76
N SER A 65 3.87 -7.68 -4.56
CA SER A 65 5.19 -7.20 -4.18
C SER A 65 5.25 -5.70 -4.37
N ALA A 66 5.92 -5.00 -3.47
CA ALA A 66 6.07 -3.57 -3.57
C ALA A 66 7.47 -3.14 -3.17
N VAL A 67 7.89 -1.98 -3.71
CA VAL A 67 9.13 -1.33 -3.30
C VAL A 67 8.80 0.14 -3.02
N ARG A 68 9.59 0.77 -2.17
CA ARG A 68 9.41 2.18 -1.86
C ARG A 68 9.73 3.00 -3.11
N ALA A 69 8.82 3.88 -3.51
CA ALA A 69 8.98 4.71 -4.70
C ALA A 69 9.43 6.13 -4.37
N SER A 70 9.20 6.56 -3.14
CA SER A 70 9.64 7.90 -2.74
C SER A 70 9.79 8.02 -1.23
#